data_5a8627e496c6b52dfbea7b671af0281d
#
_entry.id   5a8627e496c6b52dfbea7b671af0281d
#
_cell.length_a   1.000
_cell.length_b   1.000
_cell.length_c   1.000
_cell.angle_alpha   90.00
_cell.angle_beta   90.00
_cell.angle_gamma   90.00
#
_symmetry.space_group_name_H-M   'P 1'
#
loop_
_entity.id
_entity.type
_entity.pdbx_description
1 polymer ?
#
loop_
_entity_poly.entity_id
_entity_poly.type
_entity_poly.pdbx_seq_one_letter_code
_entity_poly.pdbx_strand_id
1 'polypeptide(L)'
;EYQRQGVKWGMGLSPLGLGEKYRQEDKKKLVDKVLRINELNPDILCVLFDDMRGDVDGILSRQLDVIADVMVASSARQLIVCPTYYSFDPILEQVFGAMPPRYLEMLGESLPEGVGIFWTGDRVISSDYSAAAASKITELLQRKPILWDNYPVNDGRLTSKFLHLEPYKGRPVAIREWYAGHMVNPMNQPLLSQLVLQSLAGLYSGGLSDPNAAFDRGLHLLQDGHLEGKLRRDSEAFQYRGLDNLSKRQRHDLIGDYQAIDHAVAREVVDWLSGEYQFDPACLTD
;
A
#
# COMPACT_ATOMS: atom_id res chain seq x y z
N GLU A 1 -14.85 -17.30 1.80
CA GLU A 1 -14.24 -17.80 3.06
C GLU A 1 -13.98 -16.66 4.03
N TYR A 2 -13.28 -15.60 3.65
CA TYR A 2 -12.96 -14.45 4.51
C TYR A 2 -14.20 -13.76 5.11
N GLN A 3 -15.24 -13.52 4.32
CA GLN A 3 -16.47 -12.89 4.80
C GLN A 3 -17.16 -13.71 5.90
N ARG A 4 -17.06 -15.05 5.88
CA ARG A 4 -17.56 -15.92 6.95
C ARG A 4 -16.81 -15.77 8.27
N GLN A 5 -15.58 -15.26 8.21
CA GLN A 5 -14.73 -14.94 9.36
C GLN A 5 -14.86 -13.46 9.79
N GLY A 6 -15.81 -12.72 9.22
CA GLY A 6 -15.99 -11.29 9.51
C GLY A 6 -14.98 -10.36 8.83
N VAL A 7 -14.14 -10.91 7.92
CA VAL A 7 -13.15 -10.14 7.17
C VAL A 7 -13.80 -9.60 5.90
N LYS A 8 -13.79 -8.29 5.73
CA LYS A 8 -14.19 -7.64 4.49
C LYS A 8 -13.11 -7.81 3.44
N TRP A 9 -13.50 -7.98 2.19
CA TRP A 9 -12.55 -7.98 1.08
C TRP A 9 -12.94 -6.94 0.04
N GLY A 10 -11.97 -6.46 -0.73
CA GLY A 10 -12.19 -5.43 -1.72
C GLY A 10 -11.38 -5.64 -2.99
N MET A 11 -11.73 -4.86 -4.00
CA MET A 11 -11.01 -4.83 -5.28
C MET A 11 -10.57 -3.42 -5.62
N GLY A 12 -9.37 -3.31 -6.22
CA GLY A 12 -8.88 -2.10 -6.86
C GLY A 12 -9.30 -2.05 -8.33
N LEU A 13 -9.71 -0.89 -8.77
CA LEU A 13 -10.05 -0.57 -10.16
C LEU A 13 -9.26 0.67 -10.58
N SER A 14 -8.21 0.49 -11.39
CA SER A 14 -7.47 1.57 -12.01
C SER A 14 -8.10 1.89 -13.37
N PRO A 15 -8.74 3.06 -13.53
CA PRO A 15 -9.38 3.46 -14.78
C PRO A 15 -8.36 4.05 -15.76
N LEU A 16 -7.31 3.29 -16.08
CA LEU A 16 -6.22 3.69 -16.96
C LEU A 16 -6.75 4.15 -18.33
N GLY A 17 -6.19 5.24 -18.84
CA GLY A 17 -6.59 5.82 -20.12
C GLY A 17 -7.81 6.77 -20.07
N LEU A 18 -8.51 6.85 -18.93
CA LEU A 18 -9.63 7.79 -18.75
C LEU A 18 -9.17 9.19 -18.29
N GLY A 19 -7.89 9.36 -17.94
CA GLY A 19 -7.32 10.63 -17.48
C GLY A 19 -7.35 11.74 -18.55
N GLU A 20 -7.20 11.41 -19.84
CA GLU A 20 -7.17 12.41 -20.91
C GLU A 20 -8.56 12.67 -21.52
N LYS A 21 -9.36 11.65 -21.66
CA LYS A 21 -10.71 11.75 -22.27
C LYS A 21 -11.63 10.74 -21.59
N TYR A 22 -12.83 11.18 -21.26
CA TYR A 22 -13.90 10.32 -20.75
C TYR A 22 -15.14 10.50 -21.59
N ARG A 23 -15.37 9.58 -22.53
CA ARG A 23 -16.46 9.61 -23.49
C ARG A 23 -17.55 8.61 -23.11
N GLN A 24 -18.70 8.70 -23.77
CA GLN A 24 -19.81 7.77 -23.52
C GLN A 24 -19.45 6.29 -23.74
N GLU A 25 -18.54 6.00 -24.68
CA GLU A 25 -18.05 4.62 -24.89
C GLU A 25 -17.18 4.14 -23.73
N ASP A 26 -16.37 5.04 -23.18
CA ASP A 26 -15.49 4.74 -22.05
C ASP A 26 -16.30 4.52 -20.78
N LYS A 27 -17.34 5.36 -20.57
CA LYS A 27 -18.33 5.16 -19.50
C LYS A 27 -18.99 3.79 -19.61
N LYS A 28 -19.43 3.38 -20.80
CA LYS A 28 -20.04 2.06 -20.98
C LYS A 28 -19.08 0.94 -20.58
N LYS A 29 -17.83 0.99 -21.05
CA LYS A 29 -16.81 -0.01 -20.71
C LYS A 29 -16.52 -0.06 -19.20
N LEU A 30 -16.46 1.13 -18.57
CA LEU A 30 -16.26 1.24 -17.12
C LEU A 30 -17.42 0.60 -16.35
N VAL A 31 -18.67 0.95 -16.71
CA VAL A 31 -19.85 0.38 -16.09
C VAL A 31 -19.92 -1.13 -16.28
N ASP A 32 -19.67 -1.63 -17.50
CA ASP A 32 -19.64 -3.07 -17.78
C ASP A 32 -18.57 -3.79 -16.92
N LYS A 33 -17.42 -3.15 -16.70
CA LYS A 33 -16.37 -3.69 -15.82
C LYS A 33 -16.79 -3.70 -14.36
N VAL A 34 -17.44 -2.63 -13.87
CA VAL A 34 -17.97 -2.57 -12.49
C VAL A 34 -19.06 -3.63 -12.27
N LEU A 35 -19.93 -3.85 -13.24
CA LEU A 35 -20.97 -4.88 -13.16
C LEU A 35 -20.36 -6.30 -13.02
N ARG A 36 -19.26 -6.58 -13.74
CA ARG A 36 -18.53 -7.86 -13.57
C ARG A 36 -17.86 -7.96 -12.20
N ILE A 37 -17.35 -6.85 -11.66
CA ILE A 37 -16.79 -6.81 -10.30
C ILE A 37 -17.91 -7.12 -9.29
N ASN A 38 -19.12 -6.61 -9.48
CA ASN A 38 -20.25 -6.87 -8.61
C ASN A 38 -20.60 -8.36 -8.51
N GLU A 39 -20.39 -9.15 -9.59
CA GLU A 39 -20.61 -10.60 -9.58
C GLU A 39 -19.72 -11.32 -8.55
N LEU A 40 -18.58 -10.75 -8.21
CA LEU A 40 -17.67 -11.25 -7.18
C LEU A 40 -18.08 -10.83 -5.77
N ASN A 41 -19.08 -9.95 -5.63
CA ASN A 41 -19.63 -9.46 -4.36
C ASN A 41 -18.56 -8.90 -3.39
N PRO A 42 -17.73 -7.92 -3.80
CA PRO A 42 -16.77 -7.27 -2.89
C PRO A 42 -17.49 -6.39 -1.87
N ASP A 43 -16.97 -6.33 -0.65
CA ASP A 43 -17.44 -5.37 0.36
C ASP A 43 -16.95 -3.95 0.07
N ILE A 44 -15.74 -3.84 -0.54
CA ILE A 44 -15.05 -2.57 -0.82
C ILE A 44 -14.66 -2.53 -2.29
N LEU A 45 -14.92 -1.40 -2.95
CA LEU A 45 -14.35 -1.09 -4.27
C LEU A 45 -13.46 0.13 -4.14
N CYS A 46 -12.20 0.01 -4.58
CA CYS A 46 -11.26 1.12 -4.62
C CYS A 46 -11.11 1.62 -6.06
N VAL A 47 -11.31 2.92 -6.29
CA VAL A 47 -11.03 3.58 -7.58
C VAL A 47 -9.67 4.26 -7.47
N LEU A 48 -8.72 3.82 -8.28
CA LEU A 48 -7.31 4.14 -8.12
C LEU A 48 -6.86 5.03 -9.30
N PHE A 49 -6.53 6.30 -9.01
CA PHE A 49 -6.00 7.28 -9.98
C PHE A 49 -4.53 7.61 -9.70
N ASP A 50 -3.87 6.82 -8.88
CA ASP A 50 -2.50 7.02 -8.41
C ASP A 50 -1.50 7.09 -9.57
N ASP A 51 -1.44 6.15 -10.46
CA ASP A 51 -0.44 6.11 -11.54
C ASP A 51 -0.93 6.78 -12.85
N MET A 52 -1.56 7.95 -12.73
CA MET A 52 -2.12 8.69 -13.87
C MET A 52 -1.53 10.09 -13.98
N ARG A 53 -1.38 10.58 -15.20
CA ARG A 53 -1.02 11.99 -15.45
C ARG A 53 -2.03 12.92 -14.80
N GLY A 54 -1.51 13.92 -14.09
CA GLY A 54 -2.31 14.92 -13.39
C GLY A 54 -2.31 16.30 -14.07
N ASP A 55 -1.35 16.55 -14.98
CA ASP A 55 -1.18 17.80 -15.73
C ASP A 55 -2.12 17.91 -16.94
N VAL A 56 -3.32 17.35 -16.82
CA VAL A 56 -4.32 17.33 -17.88
C VAL A 56 -5.47 18.26 -17.52
N ASP A 57 -5.83 19.17 -18.43
CA ASP A 57 -6.94 20.11 -18.22
C ASP A 57 -8.22 19.40 -17.79
N GLY A 58 -8.81 19.85 -16.70
CA GLY A 58 -10.04 19.29 -16.15
C GLY A 58 -9.90 17.89 -15.54
N ILE A 59 -8.69 17.49 -15.10
CA ILE A 59 -8.44 16.17 -14.50
C ILE A 59 -9.41 15.85 -13.37
N LEU A 60 -9.61 16.79 -12.44
CA LEU A 60 -10.49 16.57 -11.29
C LEU A 60 -11.95 16.35 -11.74
N SER A 61 -12.47 17.15 -12.66
CA SER A 61 -13.84 16.98 -13.17
C SER A 61 -14.04 15.59 -13.77
N ARG A 62 -13.07 15.10 -14.57
CA ARG A 62 -13.14 13.76 -15.14
C ARG A 62 -13.04 12.66 -14.08
N GLN A 63 -12.18 12.82 -13.09
CA GLN A 63 -12.10 11.87 -11.98
C GLN A 63 -13.43 11.80 -11.22
N LEU A 64 -14.06 12.94 -10.97
CA LEU A 64 -15.38 13.01 -10.33
C LEU A 64 -16.47 12.35 -11.18
N ASP A 65 -16.46 12.55 -12.51
CA ASP A 65 -17.39 11.88 -13.43
C ASP A 65 -17.22 10.35 -13.38
N VAL A 66 -15.96 9.87 -13.42
CA VAL A 66 -15.65 8.44 -13.30
C VAL A 66 -16.11 7.87 -11.95
N ILE A 67 -15.84 8.59 -10.86
CA ILE A 67 -16.27 8.18 -9.52
C ILE A 67 -17.81 8.12 -9.44
N ALA A 68 -18.50 9.12 -9.95
CA ALA A 68 -19.96 9.15 -9.96
C ALA A 68 -20.55 7.96 -10.73
N ASP A 69 -19.99 7.62 -11.89
CA ASP A 69 -20.45 6.47 -12.67
C ASP A 69 -20.17 5.13 -11.97
N VAL A 70 -19.00 5.00 -11.31
CA VAL A 70 -18.68 3.83 -10.48
C VAL A 70 -19.62 3.73 -9.30
N MET A 71 -19.91 4.83 -8.60
CA MET A 71 -20.86 4.85 -7.48
C MET A 71 -22.24 4.36 -7.86
N VAL A 72 -22.74 4.78 -9.03
CA VAL A 72 -24.06 4.36 -9.53
C VAL A 72 -24.08 2.88 -9.91
N ALA A 73 -22.98 2.36 -10.47
CA ALA A 73 -22.91 1.00 -10.99
C ALA A 73 -22.51 -0.03 -9.92
N SER A 74 -21.80 0.38 -8.85
CA SER A 74 -21.23 -0.52 -7.86
C SER A 74 -22.26 -1.00 -6.85
N SER A 75 -22.20 -2.29 -6.52
CA SER A 75 -22.93 -2.90 -5.39
C SER A 75 -22.07 -2.98 -4.11
N ALA A 76 -20.82 -2.57 -4.13
CA ALA A 76 -19.94 -2.58 -2.96
C ALA A 76 -20.47 -1.63 -1.87
N ARG A 77 -20.38 -2.06 -0.62
CA ARG A 77 -20.88 -1.28 0.53
C ARG A 77 -20.05 -0.04 0.83
N GLN A 78 -18.78 -0.07 0.45
CA GLN A 78 -17.83 1.00 0.68
C GLN A 78 -17.07 1.31 -0.60
N LEU A 79 -17.00 2.58 -0.96
CA LEU A 79 -16.13 3.09 -2.00
C LEU A 79 -14.97 3.84 -1.39
N ILE A 80 -13.76 3.60 -1.90
CA ILE A 80 -12.56 4.34 -1.52
C ILE A 80 -11.91 4.84 -2.81
N VAL A 81 -11.37 6.05 -2.79
CA VAL A 81 -10.71 6.67 -3.93
C VAL A 81 -9.25 6.94 -3.59
N CYS A 82 -8.33 6.56 -4.46
CA CYS A 82 -6.97 7.07 -4.44
C CYS A 82 -6.88 8.19 -5.49
N PRO A 83 -6.64 9.45 -5.09
CA PRO A 83 -6.46 10.53 -6.06
C PRO A 83 -5.09 10.43 -6.74
N THR A 84 -4.87 11.14 -7.84
CA THR A 84 -3.55 11.22 -8.49
C THR A 84 -2.50 11.85 -7.56
N TYR A 85 -2.89 12.87 -6.81
CA TYR A 85 -2.04 13.49 -5.79
C TYR A 85 -2.42 12.98 -4.41
N TYR A 86 -1.88 11.82 -4.05
CA TYR A 86 -2.20 11.05 -2.84
C TYR A 86 -1.21 11.25 -1.69
N SER A 87 -0.28 12.20 -1.84
CA SER A 87 0.76 12.55 -0.87
C SER A 87 1.15 14.02 -0.98
N PHE A 88 1.79 14.57 0.05
CA PHE A 88 2.50 15.84 -0.06
C PHE A 88 3.91 15.70 -0.66
N ASP A 89 4.30 14.51 -1.09
CA ASP A 89 5.60 14.29 -1.71
C ASP A 89 5.73 15.03 -3.04
N PRO A 90 6.74 15.91 -3.20
CA PRO A 90 6.97 16.62 -4.46
C PRO A 90 7.23 15.71 -5.66
N ILE A 91 7.57 14.44 -5.43
CA ILE A 91 7.79 13.47 -6.50
C ILE A 91 6.53 13.30 -7.37
N LEU A 92 5.33 13.41 -6.77
CA LEU A 92 4.08 13.26 -7.51
C LEU A 92 3.94 14.34 -8.60
N GLU A 93 4.30 15.59 -8.29
CA GLU A 93 4.28 16.65 -9.30
C GLU A 93 5.41 16.50 -10.34
N GLN A 94 6.53 15.90 -9.96
CA GLN A 94 7.61 15.61 -10.91
C GLN A 94 7.22 14.50 -11.91
N VAL A 95 6.49 13.49 -11.45
CA VAL A 95 6.10 12.32 -12.26
C VAL A 95 4.80 12.59 -13.02
N PHE A 96 3.79 13.16 -12.35
CA PHE A 96 2.44 13.31 -12.90
C PHE A 96 2.12 14.72 -13.42
N GLY A 97 3.05 15.68 -13.24
CA GLY A 97 2.86 17.09 -13.55
C GLY A 97 2.30 17.89 -12.37
N ALA A 98 2.23 19.20 -12.51
CA ALA A 98 1.82 20.10 -11.44
C ALA A 98 0.38 19.83 -10.96
N MET A 99 0.19 19.75 -9.65
CA MET A 99 -1.13 19.60 -9.06
C MET A 99 -2.00 20.83 -9.38
N PRO A 100 -3.20 20.65 -9.93
CA PRO A 100 -4.11 21.77 -10.17
C PRO A 100 -4.44 22.55 -8.88
N PRO A 101 -4.60 23.87 -8.97
CA PRO A 101 -4.97 24.67 -7.81
C PRO A 101 -6.24 24.14 -7.13
N ARG A 102 -6.21 24.04 -5.81
CA ARG A 102 -7.33 23.55 -4.98
C ARG A 102 -7.81 22.11 -5.33
N TYR A 103 -6.94 21.29 -5.89
CA TYR A 103 -7.30 19.91 -6.29
C TYR A 103 -7.85 19.10 -5.11
N LEU A 104 -7.14 19.10 -3.96
CA LEU A 104 -7.53 18.32 -2.78
C LEU A 104 -8.79 18.88 -2.11
N GLU A 105 -8.90 20.21 -1.98
CA GLU A 105 -10.08 20.84 -1.40
C GLU A 105 -11.33 20.55 -2.24
N MET A 106 -11.25 20.73 -3.55
CA MET A 106 -12.38 20.48 -4.44
C MET A 106 -12.73 19.00 -4.51
N LEU A 107 -11.76 18.09 -4.41
CA LEU A 107 -12.01 16.66 -4.30
C LEU A 107 -12.81 16.36 -3.01
N GLY A 108 -12.37 16.91 -1.88
CA GLY A 108 -13.07 16.76 -0.60
C GLY A 108 -14.48 17.34 -0.59
N GLU A 109 -14.66 18.54 -1.15
CA GLU A 109 -15.95 19.21 -1.30
C GLU A 109 -16.94 18.45 -2.19
N SER A 110 -16.45 17.79 -3.23
CA SER A 110 -17.29 17.17 -4.28
C SER A 110 -17.69 15.74 -3.97
N LEU A 111 -16.93 15.02 -3.16
CA LEU A 111 -17.21 13.62 -2.86
C LEU A 111 -18.19 13.49 -1.69
N PRO A 112 -19.19 12.59 -1.76
CA PRO A 112 -20.05 12.26 -0.63
C PRO A 112 -19.26 11.82 0.62
N GLU A 113 -19.75 12.13 1.81
CA GLU A 113 -19.08 11.80 3.09
C GLU A 113 -18.74 10.31 3.23
N GLY A 114 -19.57 9.41 2.70
CA GLY A 114 -19.36 7.96 2.78
C GLY A 114 -18.22 7.44 1.88
N VAL A 115 -17.65 8.27 0.99
CA VAL A 115 -16.52 7.89 0.14
C VAL A 115 -15.22 8.12 0.88
N GLY A 116 -14.44 7.04 1.09
CA GLY A 116 -13.11 7.12 1.68
C GLY A 116 -12.10 7.68 0.67
N ILE A 117 -11.04 8.34 1.16
CA ILE A 117 -9.96 8.85 0.32
C ILE A 117 -8.64 8.31 0.87
N PHE A 118 -7.84 7.68 0.03
CA PHE A 118 -6.49 7.22 0.40
C PHE A 118 -5.50 8.38 0.47
N TRP A 119 -4.55 8.25 1.39
CA TRP A 119 -3.47 9.19 1.59
C TRP A 119 -2.23 8.49 2.15
N THR A 120 -1.04 8.74 1.61
CA THR A 120 0.19 8.06 2.05
C THR A 120 1.02 8.87 3.07
N GLY A 121 0.66 10.13 3.32
CA GLY A 121 1.37 11.00 4.26
C GLY A 121 2.18 12.09 3.57
N ASP A 122 3.28 12.54 4.21
CA ASP A 122 4.15 13.57 3.67
C ASP A 122 5.04 13.07 2.52
N ARG A 123 5.17 11.75 2.39
CA ARG A 123 5.90 11.06 1.34
C ARG A 123 5.06 9.93 0.76
N VAL A 124 5.42 9.50 -0.46
CA VAL A 124 4.85 8.26 -1.04
C VAL A 124 5.15 7.08 -0.13
N ILE A 125 6.40 6.96 0.34
CA ILE A 125 6.81 6.01 1.38
C ILE A 125 7.19 6.81 2.62
N SER A 126 6.24 7.03 3.51
CA SER A 126 6.45 7.80 4.74
C SER A 126 7.15 6.97 5.82
N SER A 127 8.24 7.50 6.38
CA SER A 127 8.94 6.89 7.52
C SER A 127 8.18 7.09 8.84
N ASP A 128 7.46 8.19 8.96
CA ASP A 128 6.73 8.59 10.15
C ASP A 128 5.47 9.38 9.81
N TYR A 129 4.60 9.57 10.80
CA TYR A 129 3.34 10.30 10.68
C TYR A 129 3.17 11.24 11.86
N SER A 130 2.70 12.46 11.61
CA SER A 130 2.48 13.49 12.61
C SER A 130 1.03 13.96 12.67
N ALA A 131 0.59 14.40 13.85
CA ALA A 131 -0.74 15.01 14.03
C ALA A 131 -0.93 16.25 13.14
N ALA A 132 0.12 17.06 12.96
CA ALA A 132 0.05 18.28 12.16
C ALA A 132 -0.20 17.95 10.67
N ALA A 133 0.52 16.96 10.10
CA ALA A 133 0.32 16.53 8.72
C ALA A 133 -1.09 15.93 8.52
N ALA A 134 -1.53 15.11 9.47
CA ALA A 134 -2.87 14.52 9.45
C ALA A 134 -3.98 15.56 9.55
N SER A 135 -3.81 16.59 10.40
CA SER A 135 -4.76 17.72 10.51
C SER A 135 -4.83 18.49 9.20
N LYS A 136 -3.68 18.85 8.62
CA LYS A 136 -3.59 19.57 7.35
C LYS A 136 -4.38 18.86 6.23
N ILE A 137 -4.15 17.58 6.04
CA ILE A 137 -4.86 16.84 4.98
C ILE A 137 -6.35 16.66 5.31
N THR A 138 -6.69 16.48 6.57
CA THR A 138 -8.10 16.39 7.01
C THR A 138 -8.86 17.70 6.71
N GLU A 139 -8.24 18.86 6.92
CA GLU A 139 -8.81 20.16 6.57
C GLU A 139 -9.02 20.31 5.06
N LEU A 140 -8.02 19.96 4.25
CA LEU A 140 -8.10 20.03 2.80
C LEU A 140 -9.20 19.11 2.24
N LEU A 141 -9.26 17.87 2.70
CA LEU A 141 -10.24 16.89 2.24
C LEU A 141 -11.59 16.99 2.95
N GLN A 142 -11.73 17.83 3.98
CA GLN A 142 -12.92 17.97 4.85
C GLN A 142 -13.37 16.64 5.48
N ARG A 143 -12.45 15.69 5.58
CA ARG A 143 -12.63 14.36 6.19
C ARG A 143 -11.31 13.73 6.55
N LYS A 144 -11.32 12.82 7.53
CA LYS A 144 -10.14 12.01 7.82
C LYS A 144 -9.88 11.05 6.64
N PRO A 145 -8.68 11.07 6.04
CA PRO A 145 -8.36 10.12 5.00
C PRO A 145 -8.15 8.70 5.58
N ILE A 146 -8.13 7.71 4.70
CA ILE A 146 -7.68 6.36 5.01
C ILE A 146 -6.18 6.33 4.71
N LEU A 147 -5.36 6.00 5.71
CA LEU A 147 -3.94 5.89 5.52
C LEU A 147 -3.62 4.68 4.61
N TRP A 148 -2.87 4.92 3.55
CA TRP A 148 -2.23 3.90 2.72
C TRP A 148 -0.75 3.90 3.09
N ASP A 149 -0.35 2.96 3.94
CA ASP A 149 1.02 2.86 4.42
C ASP A 149 1.86 1.99 3.47
N ASN A 150 2.79 2.62 2.78
CA ASN A 150 3.71 1.97 1.85
C ASN A 150 4.93 1.36 2.56
N TYR A 151 4.73 0.82 3.77
CA TYR A 151 5.68 -0.05 4.42
C TYR A 151 4.96 -1.35 4.79
N PRO A 152 5.49 -2.52 4.45
CA PRO A 152 6.84 -2.81 3.95
C PRO A 152 6.96 -3.06 2.43
N VAL A 153 6.17 -2.41 1.58
CA VAL A 153 6.19 -2.65 0.12
C VAL A 153 7.61 -2.66 -0.47
N ASN A 154 7.84 -3.56 -1.41
CA ASN A 154 9.12 -3.71 -2.12
C ASN A 154 8.93 -4.08 -3.60
N ASP A 155 7.93 -3.51 -4.27
CA ASP A 155 7.59 -3.77 -5.66
C ASP A 155 8.22 -2.79 -6.66
N GLY A 156 8.91 -1.76 -6.18
CA GLY A 156 9.57 -0.76 -7.00
C GLY A 156 11.01 -1.10 -7.38
N ARG A 157 11.58 -0.30 -8.28
CA ARG A 157 12.94 -0.49 -8.80
C ARG A 157 14.02 -0.44 -7.71
N LEU A 158 13.88 0.46 -6.75
CA LEU A 158 14.81 0.61 -5.63
C LEU A 158 14.46 -0.34 -4.50
N THR A 159 13.19 -0.45 -4.16
CA THR A 159 12.69 -1.18 -2.99
C THR A 159 12.72 -2.70 -3.18
N SER A 160 12.58 -3.23 -4.40
CA SER A 160 12.64 -4.68 -4.69
C SER A 160 13.95 -5.36 -4.31
N LYS A 161 15.00 -4.55 -4.08
CA LYS A 161 16.32 -5.03 -3.65
C LYS A 161 16.42 -5.32 -2.17
N PHE A 162 15.37 -5.04 -1.39
CA PHE A 162 15.34 -5.17 0.06
C PHE A 162 14.22 -6.10 0.52
N LEU A 163 14.43 -6.79 1.64
CA LEU A 163 13.36 -7.35 2.45
C LEU A 163 13.19 -6.48 3.69
N HIS A 164 12.02 -5.87 3.81
CA HIS A 164 11.70 -4.97 4.91
C HIS A 164 11.18 -5.77 6.10
N LEU A 165 12.09 -6.27 6.93
CA LEU A 165 11.78 -7.15 8.06
C LEU A 165 11.73 -6.42 9.41
N GLU A 166 12.01 -5.12 9.46
CA GLU A 166 11.90 -4.38 10.71
C GLU A 166 10.44 -4.12 11.11
N PRO A 167 10.17 -4.04 12.40
CA PRO A 167 8.88 -3.60 12.92
C PRO A 167 8.49 -2.20 12.41
N TYR A 168 7.20 -1.90 12.40
CA TYR A 168 6.69 -0.58 12.08
C TYR A 168 7.22 0.47 13.05
N LYS A 169 8.01 1.42 12.53
CA LYS A 169 8.53 2.59 13.26
C LYS A 169 7.77 3.85 12.81
N GLY A 170 7.81 4.91 13.63
CA GLY A 170 7.19 6.20 13.27
C GLY A 170 5.65 6.19 13.19
N ARG A 171 4.99 5.14 13.71
CA ARG A 171 3.54 5.02 13.79
C ARG A 171 3.12 5.11 15.27
N PRO A 172 2.85 6.33 15.78
CA PRO A 172 2.43 6.50 17.18
C PRO A 172 1.03 5.92 17.41
N VAL A 173 0.74 5.51 18.65
CA VAL A 173 -0.58 4.95 19.02
C VAL A 173 -1.73 5.90 18.64
N ALA A 174 -1.51 7.21 18.70
CA ALA A 174 -2.49 8.22 18.32
C ALA A 174 -2.87 8.23 16.83
N ILE A 175 -2.12 7.54 15.96
CA ILE A 175 -2.38 7.47 14.51
C ILE A 175 -3.81 6.99 14.21
N ARG A 176 -4.35 6.09 15.04
CA ARG A 176 -5.73 5.60 14.96
C ARG A 176 -6.80 6.68 15.11
N GLU A 177 -6.43 7.83 15.71
CA GLU A 177 -7.34 8.96 15.93
C GLU A 177 -7.27 9.95 14.76
N TRP A 178 -6.20 9.92 13.98
CA TRP A 178 -5.95 10.88 12.89
C TRP A 178 -6.53 10.43 11.55
N TYR A 179 -6.66 9.13 11.34
CA TYR A 179 -7.10 8.54 10.08
C TYR A 179 -8.40 7.74 10.28
N ALA A 180 -9.19 7.63 9.21
CA ALA A 180 -10.44 6.85 9.21
C ALA A 180 -10.18 5.33 9.11
N GLY A 181 -9.00 4.95 8.68
CA GLY A 181 -8.54 3.57 8.56
C GLY A 181 -7.05 3.52 8.27
N HIS A 182 -6.45 2.34 8.36
CA HIS A 182 -5.04 2.09 8.04
C HIS A 182 -4.94 0.86 7.16
N MET A 183 -4.59 1.05 5.91
CA MET A 183 -4.32 -0.01 4.94
C MET A 183 -2.81 -0.08 4.69
N VAL A 184 -2.31 -1.27 4.51
CA VAL A 184 -0.88 -1.54 4.33
C VAL A 184 -0.65 -2.11 2.94
N ASN A 185 0.38 -1.61 2.28
CA ASN A 185 0.92 -2.21 1.07
C ASN A 185 2.06 -3.16 1.46
N PRO A 186 1.87 -4.50 1.37
CA PRO A 186 2.86 -5.48 1.83
C PRO A 186 3.98 -5.67 0.80
N MET A 187 5.04 -6.40 1.20
CA MET A 187 6.04 -6.91 0.26
C MET A 187 5.43 -7.92 -0.73
N ASN A 188 6.14 -8.13 -1.85
CA ASN A 188 5.88 -9.25 -2.77
C ASN A 188 6.05 -10.63 -2.11
N GLN A 189 6.61 -10.70 -0.91
CA GLN A 189 6.79 -11.88 -0.08
C GLN A 189 5.67 -11.92 0.99
N PRO A 190 4.54 -12.59 0.74
CA PRO A 190 3.38 -12.52 1.62
C PRO A 190 3.61 -13.14 3.00
N LEU A 191 4.42 -14.19 3.10
CA LEU A 191 4.69 -14.84 4.39
C LEU A 191 5.66 -14.02 5.25
N LEU A 192 6.70 -13.45 4.64
CA LEU A 192 7.59 -12.51 5.34
C LEU A 192 6.85 -11.24 5.77
N SER A 193 5.92 -10.74 4.95
CA SER A 193 5.09 -9.60 5.31
C SER A 193 4.25 -9.85 6.57
N GLN A 194 3.75 -11.08 6.78
CA GLN A 194 2.99 -11.42 7.98
C GLN A 194 3.79 -11.22 9.26
N LEU A 195 5.10 -11.48 9.24
CA LEU A 195 5.97 -11.28 10.41
C LEU A 195 6.02 -9.80 10.82
N VAL A 196 6.13 -8.92 9.84
CA VAL A 196 6.19 -7.47 10.05
C VAL A 196 4.84 -6.92 10.48
N LEU A 197 3.74 -7.39 9.88
CA LEU A 197 2.38 -6.97 10.16
C LEU A 197 1.96 -7.23 11.63
N GLN A 198 2.57 -8.20 12.31
CA GLN A 198 2.33 -8.44 13.74
C GLN A 198 2.65 -7.19 14.59
N SER A 199 3.67 -6.41 14.19
CA SER A 199 4.02 -5.18 14.90
C SER A 199 2.95 -4.09 14.77
N LEU A 200 2.30 -4.01 13.60
CA LEU A 200 1.19 -3.09 13.38
C LEU A 200 -0.07 -3.54 14.15
N ALA A 201 -0.37 -4.84 14.14
CA ALA A 201 -1.47 -5.38 14.91
C ALA A 201 -1.32 -5.08 16.43
N GLY A 202 -0.09 -5.15 16.95
CA GLY A 202 0.24 -4.76 18.32
C GLY A 202 -0.09 -3.29 18.64
N LEU A 203 0.15 -2.39 17.70
CA LEU A 203 -0.17 -0.96 17.83
C LEU A 203 -1.67 -0.73 18.06
N TYR A 204 -2.53 -1.43 17.34
CA TYR A 204 -3.99 -1.28 17.41
C TYR A 204 -4.63 -2.04 18.58
N SER A 205 -4.05 -3.15 19.00
CA SER A 205 -4.56 -3.95 20.12
C SER A 205 -4.22 -3.37 21.51
N GLY A 206 -3.40 -2.31 21.56
CA GLY A 206 -2.97 -1.70 22.82
C GLY A 206 -2.02 -2.57 23.66
N GLY A 207 -1.53 -3.69 23.12
CA GLY A 207 -0.77 -4.69 23.86
C GLY A 207 0.75 -4.60 23.72
N LEU A 208 1.28 -3.83 22.76
CA LEU A 208 2.72 -3.71 22.56
C LEU A 208 3.14 -2.29 22.23
N SER A 209 3.82 -1.69 23.18
CA SER A 209 4.57 -0.45 22.98
C SER A 209 5.98 -0.68 22.42
N ASP A 210 6.48 -1.92 22.48
CA ASP A 210 7.82 -2.29 21.99
C ASP A 210 7.74 -2.99 20.63
N PRO A 211 8.20 -2.31 19.55
CA PRO A 211 8.25 -2.90 18.21
C PRO A 211 9.11 -4.17 18.14
N ASN A 212 10.18 -4.26 18.92
CA ASN A 212 11.06 -5.44 18.89
C ASN A 212 10.36 -6.67 19.48
N ALA A 213 9.65 -6.50 20.60
CA ALA A 213 8.84 -7.58 21.16
C ALA A 213 7.72 -8.04 20.19
N ALA A 214 7.22 -7.13 19.35
CA ALA A 214 6.26 -7.47 18.31
C ALA A 214 6.90 -8.28 17.18
N PHE A 215 8.09 -7.88 16.74
CA PHE A 215 8.86 -8.63 15.74
C PHE A 215 9.22 -10.03 16.25
N ASP A 216 9.66 -10.12 17.50
CA ASP A 216 9.94 -11.39 18.15
C ASP A 216 8.74 -12.33 18.14
N ARG A 217 7.55 -11.82 18.46
CA ARG A 217 6.32 -12.62 18.35
C ARG A 217 6.02 -13.05 16.94
N GLY A 218 6.25 -12.17 15.95
CA GLY A 218 6.13 -12.52 14.54
C GLY A 218 7.01 -13.71 14.17
N LEU A 219 8.29 -13.68 14.60
CA LEU A 219 9.23 -14.77 14.37
C LEU A 219 8.80 -16.08 15.06
N HIS A 220 8.28 -16.02 16.30
CA HIS A 220 7.78 -17.20 17.00
C HIS A 220 6.59 -17.89 16.29
N LEU A 221 5.85 -17.18 15.47
CA LEU A 221 4.78 -17.79 14.64
C LEU A 221 5.32 -18.78 13.61
N LEU A 222 6.61 -18.71 13.27
CA LEU A 222 7.26 -19.66 12.35
C LEU A 222 7.33 -21.07 12.93
N GLN A 223 7.33 -21.20 14.26
CA GLN A 223 7.49 -22.48 14.97
C GLN A 223 8.76 -23.26 14.55
N ASP A 224 9.78 -22.55 14.07
CA ASP A 224 11.08 -23.07 13.66
C ASP A 224 12.20 -22.17 14.21
N GLY A 225 12.78 -22.57 15.34
CA GLY A 225 13.83 -21.78 16.01
C GLY A 225 15.13 -21.65 15.21
N HIS A 226 15.38 -22.53 14.24
CA HIS A 226 16.54 -22.41 13.36
C HIS A 226 16.31 -21.30 12.33
N LEU A 227 15.13 -21.26 11.70
CA LEU A 227 14.74 -20.20 10.77
C LEU A 227 14.64 -18.84 11.48
N GLU A 228 14.06 -18.81 12.70
CA GLU A 228 14.02 -17.58 13.51
C GLU A 228 15.42 -17.02 13.75
N GLY A 229 16.36 -17.86 14.17
CA GLY A 229 17.74 -17.46 14.41
C GLY A 229 18.44 -16.91 13.17
N LYS A 230 18.18 -17.51 11.99
CA LYS A 230 18.72 -17.05 10.70
C LYS A 230 18.12 -15.71 10.30
N LEU A 231 16.80 -15.54 10.36
CA LEU A 231 16.14 -14.27 10.01
C LEU A 231 16.61 -13.14 10.91
N ARG A 232 16.78 -13.36 12.22
CA ARG A 232 17.34 -12.36 13.14
C ARG A 232 18.76 -11.95 12.74
N ARG A 233 19.61 -12.92 12.43
CA ARG A 233 21.00 -12.67 12.04
C ARG A 233 21.10 -11.86 10.74
N ASP A 234 20.25 -12.19 9.78
CA ASP A 234 20.37 -11.70 8.41
C ASP A 234 19.47 -10.48 8.13
N SER A 235 18.53 -10.15 9.04
CA SER A 235 17.55 -9.05 8.87
C SER A 235 18.20 -7.70 8.56
N GLU A 236 19.31 -7.34 9.23
CA GLU A 236 20.03 -6.11 8.97
C GLU A 236 20.58 -6.05 7.53
N ALA A 237 21.13 -7.16 7.05
CA ALA A 237 21.64 -7.25 5.69
C ALA A 237 20.51 -7.17 4.65
N PHE A 238 19.37 -7.79 4.93
CA PHE A 238 18.20 -7.77 4.05
C PHE A 238 17.52 -6.40 4.02
N GLN A 239 17.37 -5.75 5.19
CA GLN A 239 16.71 -4.46 5.37
C GLN A 239 17.51 -3.28 4.81
N TYR A 240 18.84 -3.24 5.04
CA TYR A 240 19.65 -2.03 4.79
C TYR A 240 20.73 -2.20 3.73
N ARG A 241 21.27 -3.40 3.54
CA ARG A 241 22.30 -3.62 2.53
C ARG A 241 21.68 -3.97 1.18
N GLY A 242 20.66 -4.79 1.17
CA GLY A 242 19.97 -5.22 -0.03
C GLY A 242 20.83 -6.06 -0.98
N LEU A 243 20.24 -6.52 -2.06
CA LEU A 243 20.86 -7.43 -3.04
C LEU A 243 22.13 -6.86 -3.69
N ASP A 244 22.14 -5.55 -3.97
CA ASP A 244 23.24 -4.90 -4.68
C ASP A 244 24.54 -4.85 -3.84
N ASN A 245 24.42 -4.87 -2.52
CA ASN A 245 25.57 -4.81 -1.60
C ASN A 245 25.96 -6.19 -1.03
N LEU A 246 25.34 -7.26 -1.52
CA LEU A 246 25.75 -8.64 -1.25
C LEU A 246 26.71 -9.10 -2.36
N SER A 247 27.93 -9.53 -2.00
CA SER A 247 28.82 -10.16 -2.94
C SER A 247 28.22 -11.46 -3.49
N LYS A 248 28.64 -11.90 -4.67
CA LYS A 248 28.17 -13.18 -5.27
C LYS A 248 28.36 -14.36 -4.30
N ARG A 249 29.46 -14.39 -3.55
CA ARG A 249 29.72 -15.42 -2.56
C ARG A 249 28.74 -15.37 -1.40
N GLN A 250 28.53 -14.17 -0.80
CA GLN A 250 27.57 -14.01 0.30
C GLN A 250 26.16 -14.41 -0.11
N ARG A 251 25.75 -14.00 -1.30
CA ARG A 251 24.44 -14.35 -1.86
C ARG A 251 24.31 -15.88 -2.05
N HIS A 252 25.34 -16.53 -2.59
CA HIS A 252 25.36 -17.97 -2.78
C HIS A 252 25.29 -18.72 -1.44
N ASP A 253 26.08 -18.28 -0.45
CA ASP A 253 26.12 -18.89 0.88
C ASP A 253 24.76 -18.74 1.57
N LEU A 254 24.12 -17.57 1.50
CA LEU A 254 22.76 -17.33 2.03
C LEU A 254 21.72 -18.22 1.34
N ILE A 255 21.76 -18.33 0.01
CA ILE A 255 20.85 -19.23 -0.74
C ILE A 255 20.98 -20.65 -0.21
N GLY A 256 22.21 -21.19 -0.09
CA GLY A 256 22.45 -22.53 0.43
C GLY A 256 21.93 -22.70 1.87
N ASP A 257 22.13 -21.69 2.69
CA ASP A 257 21.69 -21.64 4.08
C ASP A 257 20.17 -21.75 4.23
N TYR A 258 19.41 -21.00 3.41
CA TYR A 258 17.95 -21.01 3.46
C TYR A 258 17.33 -22.18 2.69
N GLN A 259 17.96 -22.67 1.59
CA GLN A 259 17.52 -23.87 0.88
C GLN A 259 17.55 -25.14 1.73
N ALA A 260 18.44 -25.19 2.74
CA ALA A 260 18.52 -26.31 3.67
C ALA A 260 17.31 -26.39 4.64
N ILE A 261 16.43 -25.38 4.67
CA ILE A 261 15.29 -25.30 5.59
C ILE A 261 14.01 -25.58 4.79
N ASP A 262 13.31 -26.65 5.12
CA ASP A 262 12.00 -26.96 4.50
C ASP A 262 10.89 -26.12 5.13
N HIS A 263 10.86 -24.84 4.80
CA HIS A 263 9.85 -23.89 5.26
C HIS A 263 9.47 -22.90 4.16
N ALA A 264 8.19 -22.56 4.06
CA ALA A 264 7.68 -21.66 3.01
C ALA A 264 8.32 -20.25 3.07
N VAL A 265 8.54 -19.71 4.27
CA VAL A 265 9.23 -18.42 4.46
C VAL A 265 10.69 -18.48 3.99
N ALA A 266 11.37 -19.60 4.22
CA ALA A 266 12.75 -19.79 3.73
C ALA A 266 12.79 -19.79 2.19
N ARG A 267 11.77 -20.37 1.54
CA ARG A 267 11.62 -20.32 0.08
C ARG A 267 11.45 -18.89 -0.43
N GLU A 268 10.64 -18.05 0.22
CA GLU A 268 10.51 -16.61 -0.16
C GLU A 268 11.86 -15.87 -0.08
N VAL A 269 12.68 -16.18 0.92
CA VAL A 269 14.05 -15.60 1.03
C VAL A 269 14.93 -16.08 -0.12
N VAL A 270 14.90 -17.38 -0.45
CA VAL A 270 15.68 -17.96 -1.55
C VAL A 270 15.26 -17.36 -2.90
N ASP A 271 13.96 -17.24 -3.15
CA ASP A 271 13.41 -16.68 -4.38
C ASP A 271 13.85 -15.22 -4.53
N TRP A 272 13.77 -14.40 -3.46
CA TRP A 272 14.26 -13.04 -3.46
C TRP A 272 15.78 -12.96 -3.69
N LEU A 273 16.58 -13.76 -2.99
CA LEU A 273 18.02 -13.86 -3.21
C LEU A 273 18.36 -14.31 -4.63
N SER A 274 17.52 -15.10 -5.26
CA SER A 274 17.67 -15.57 -6.65
C SER A 274 17.24 -14.54 -7.70
N GLY A 275 16.56 -13.45 -7.26
CA GLY A 275 16.11 -12.38 -8.15
C GLY A 275 14.79 -12.67 -8.84
N GLU A 276 13.96 -13.55 -8.28
CA GLU A 276 12.63 -13.89 -8.84
C GLU A 276 11.63 -12.73 -8.71
N TYR A 277 11.77 -11.89 -7.67
CA TYR A 277 10.93 -10.72 -7.46
C TYR A 277 11.54 -9.50 -8.16
N GLN A 278 11.10 -9.24 -9.36
CA GLN A 278 11.49 -8.05 -10.10
C GLN A 278 10.45 -6.93 -9.89
N PHE A 279 10.92 -5.68 -10.01
CA PHE A 279 10.01 -4.53 -9.95
C PHE A 279 9.12 -4.47 -11.20
N ASP A 280 7.90 -3.93 -11.02
CA ASP A 280 7.03 -3.60 -12.13
C ASP A 280 7.49 -2.26 -12.75
N PRO A 281 7.84 -2.21 -14.06
CA PRO A 281 8.19 -0.96 -14.73
C PRO A 281 7.08 0.10 -14.73
N ALA A 282 5.84 -0.27 -14.43
CA ALA A 282 4.73 0.66 -14.27
C ALA A 282 4.72 1.40 -12.92
N CYS A 283 5.50 0.92 -11.94
CA CYS A 283 5.70 1.61 -10.66
C CYS A 283 6.60 2.84 -10.87
N LEU A 284 6.02 4.04 -10.87
CA LEU A 284 6.67 5.28 -11.27
C LEU A 284 7.20 6.13 -10.09
N THR A 285 6.82 5.82 -8.86
CA THR A 285 7.00 6.67 -7.68
C THR A 285 7.96 6.11 -6.63
N ASP A 286 8.90 5.32 -7.05
CA ASP A 286 9.95 4.70 -6.23
C ASP A 286 10.91 5.72 -5.56
#